data_3121d7dd1e10ab67d283784ac6a6d312
#
_entry.id   3121d7dd1e10ab67d283784ac6a6d312
#
_cell.length_a   1.000
_cell.length_b   1.000
_cell.length_c   1.000
_cell.angle_alpha   90.00
_cell.angle_beta   90.00
_cell.angle_gamma   90.00
#
_symmetry.space_group_name_H-M   'P 1'
#
loop_
_entity.id
_entity.type
_entity.pdbx_description
1 polymer ?
#
loop_
_entity_poly.entity_id
_entity_poly.type
_entity_poly.pdbx_seq_one_letter_code
_entity_poly.pdbx_strand_id
1 'polypeptide(L)'
;MSISSPLNIDNLLLNEAKGASVKDRLVFFCIKNIYRSVGPLSMIILRRRRRISFMGFLYKSIEILGLDNSFFLVFNMPKYDYKFCSLVTRKIPNFLVQDMYASMTSHEEDVRKHFSPKKGDIVVDVGAAFGLYAIPSSKQVGQNGKVFAIEAHPDNYEVLKRNVKLNNLTNVTCLNYAVYSTKTKVKIYTNYTIMSERVISGEEEKAKEVNADTLDNILEQNKISAEQVNWIKIDVEGAELEVLKGAHNILSNSKDIAISVEIHGKNNYEPVIDLLNLYNFKIIFQKNYDWGDSQVIARHLI
;
A
#
# COMPACT_ATOMS: atom_id res chain seq x y z
N MET A 1 -6.20 -20.61 13.48
CA MET A 1 -5.43 -19.68 12.61
C MET A 1 -4.96 -20.47 11.39
N SER A 2 -5.65 -20.31 10.26
CA SER A 2 -5.27 -20.94 9.00
C SER A 2 -4.05 -20.22 8.46
N ILE A 3 -2.99 -20.95 8.30
CA ILE A 3 -1.72 -20.49 7.75
C ILE A 3 -2.00 -20.12 6.29
N SER A 4 -1.83 -18.82 5.96
CA SER A 4 -1.87 -18.37 4.58
C SER A 4 -0.99 -19.27 3.70
N SER A 5 -1.51 -19.66 2.54
CA SER A 5 -0.77 -20.47 1.58
C SER A 5 0.57 -19.79 1.25
N PRO A 6 1.66 -20.53 1.21
CA PRO A 6 2.97 -19.96 0.87
C PRO A 6 2.91 -19.28 -0.50
N LEU A 7 3.68 -18.19 -0.65
CA LEU A 7 3.83 -17.49 -1.93
C LEU A 7 4.11 -18.53 -3.03
N ASN A 8 3.23 -18.64 -4.02
CA ASN A 8 3.47 -19.54 -5.12
C ASN A 8 4.55 -18.93 -6.02
N ILE A 9 5.73 -19.50 -5.97
CA ILE A 9 6.90 -19.10 -6.73
C ILE A 9 6.66 -19.09 -8.25
N ASP A 10 5.73 -19.92 -8.73
CA ASP A 10 5.39 -19.99 -10.14
C ASP A 10 4.71 -18.71 -10.64
N ASN A 11 4.16 -17.91 -9.72
CA ASN A 11 3.60 -16.60 -10.02
C ASN A 11 4.65 -15.49 -10.24
N LEU A 12 5.94 -15.78 -10.02
CA LEU A 12 7.02 -14.82 -10.23
C LEU A 12 7.43 -14.78 -11.72
N LEU A 13 7.21 -13.65 -12.36
CA LEU A 13 7.57 -13.42 -13.75
C LEU A 13 8.96 -12.76 -13.86
N LEU A 14 9.97 -13.58 -14.10
CA LEU A 14 11.37 -13.11 -14.25
C LEU A 14 11.64 -12.30 -15.52
N ASN A 15 10.85 -12.52 -16.57
CA ASN A 15 11.10 -11.90 -17.88
C ASN A 15 10.80 -10.39 -17.91
N GLU A 16 10.15 -9.85 -16.87
CA GLU A 16 9.79 -8.43 -16.78
C GLU A 16 10.70 -7.63 -15.83
N ALA A 17 11.82 -8.18 -15.38
CA ALA A 17 12.81 -7.48 -14.53
C ALA A 17 13.56 -6.41 -15.35
N LYS A 18 12.89 -5.32 -15.69
CA LYS A 18 13.51 -4.15 -16.36
C LYS A 18 14.53 -3.53 -15.43
N GLY A 19 15.77 -3.38 -15.91
CA GLY A 19 16.88 -2.78 -15.17
C GLY A 19 17.83 -3.79 -14.53
N ALA A 20 17.49 -5.08 -14.45
CA ALA A 20 18.38 -6.10 -13.94
C ALA A 20 19.53 -6.39 -14.92
N SER A 21 20.75 -6.47 -14.41
CA SER A 21 21.90 -6.96 -15.19
C SER A 21 21.74 -8.42 -15.56
N VAL A 22 22.54 -8.92 -16.50
CA VAL A 22 22.57 -10.36 -16.85
C VAL A 22 22.89 -11.20 -15.61
N LYS A 23 23.84 -10.73 -14.78
CA LYS A 23 24.21 -11.37 -13.52
C LYS A 23 23.01 -11.43 -12.55
N ASP A 24 22.30 -10.31 -12.34
CA ASP A 24 21.15 -10.26 -11.45
C ASP A 24 20.04 -11.23 -11.88
N ARG A 25 19.79 -11.33 -13.20
CA ARG A 25 18.81 -12.27 -13.76
C ARG A 25 19.23 -13.73 -13.54
N LEU A 26 20.53 -14.05 -13.74
CA LEU A 26 21.06 -15.39 -13.50
C LEU A 26 21.00 -15.76 -12.02
N VAL A 27 21.41 -14.84 -11.13
CA VAL A 27 21.32 -15.04 -9.68
C VAL A 27 19.89 -15.34 -9.27
N PHE A 28 18.93 -14.53 -9.73
CA PHE A 28 17.53 -14.73 -9.40
C PHE A 28 16.96 -16.05 -9.97
N PHE A 29 17.33 -16.39 -11.20
CA PHE A 29 16.95 -17.68 -11.83
C PHE A 29 17.47 -18.87 -11.01
N CYS A 30 18.73 -18.83 -10.59
CA CYS A 30 19.32 -19.87 -9.74
C CYS A 30 18.59 -19.98 -8.40
N ILE A 31 18.33 -18.86 -7.73
CA ILE A 31 17.62 -18.82 -6.45
C ILE A 31 16.21 -19.42 -6.59
N LYS A 32 15.47 -19.04 -7.64
CA LYS A 32 14.14 -19.59 -7.93
C LYS A 32 14.16 -21.10 -8.10
N ASN A 33 15.11 -21.62 -8.88
CA ASN A 33 15.20 -23.07 -9.13
C ASN A 33 15.68 -23.86 -7.91
N ILE A 34 16.64 -23.33 -7.16
CA ILE A 34 17.09 -23.96 -5.90
C ILE A 34 15.91 -24.01 -4.93
N TYR A 35 15.17 -22.94 -4.77
CA TYR A 35 14.01 -22.95 -3.87
C TYR A 35 12.90 -23.90 -4.34
N ARG A 36 12.63 -24.01 -5.64
CA ARG A 36 11.70 -25.01 -6.19
C ARG A 36 12.11 -26.44 -5.83
N SER A 37 13.41 -26.71 -5.85
CA SER A 37 13.96 -28.05 -5.58
C SER A 37 14.03 -28.38 -4.09
N VAL A 38 14.41 -27.39 -3.26
CA VAL A 38 14.71 -27.59 -1.82
C VAL A 38 13.60 -27.09 -0.92
N GLY A 39 12.79 -26.11 -1.36
CA GLY A 39 11.73 -25.50 -0.56
C GLY A 39 10.71 -26.48 0.00
N PRO A 40 10.18 -27.44 -0.80
CA PRO A 40 9.30 -28.48 -0.30
C PRO A 40 9.94 -29.38 0.74
N LEU A 41 11.23 -29.74 0.57
CA LEU A 41 11.98 -30.55 1.54
C LEU A 41 12.26 -29.78 2.85
N SER A 42 12.59 -28.50 2.76
CA SER A 42 12.82 -27.67 3.94
C SER A 42 11.56 -27.49 4.80
N MET A 43 10.39 -27.50 4.19
CA MET A 43 9.10 -27.50 4.89
C MET A 43 8.85 -28.80 5.67
N ILE A 44 9.39 -29.92 5.21
CA ILE A 44 9.27 -31.22 5.89
C ILE A 44 10.28 -31.33 7.04
N ILE A 45 11.51 -30.87 6.82
CA ILE A 45 12.62 -31.05 7.78
C ILE A 45 12.58 -30.03 8.92
N LEU A 46 12.13 -28.80 8.69
CA LEU A 46 12.15 -27.70 9.66
C LEU A 46 10.83 -27.53 10.43
N ARG A 47 10.05 -28.56 10.58
CA ARG A 47 8.71 -28.56 11.20
C ARG A 47 8.64 -27.98 12.63
N ARG A 48 9.74 -27.64 13.26
CA ARG A 48 9.73 -27.27 14.69
C ARG A 48 10.22 -25.87 15.11
N ARG A 49 11.04 -25.12 14.35
CA ARG A 49 11.53 -23.82 14.92
C ARG A 49 11.85 -22.64 14.00
N ARG A 50 12.08 -22.79 12.69
CA ARG A 50 12.33 -21.64 11.79
C ARG A 50 11.89 -21.98 10.36
N ARG A 51 10.69 -21.59 10.00
CA ARG A 51 10.29 -21.53 8.59
C ARG A 51 11.14 -20.46 7.90
N ILE A 52 12.14 -20.87 7.15
CA ILE A 52 12.77 -19.94 6.20
C ILE A 52 11.74 -19.75 5.10
N SER A 53 11.07 -18.57 5.08
CA SER A 53 10.22 -18.21 3.97
C SER A 53 11.07 -18.12 2.69
N PHE A 54 10.45 -18.31 1.51
CA PHE A 54 11.16 -18.08 0.24
C PHE A 54 11.82 -16.70 0.23
N MET A 55 11.16 -15.72 0.79
CA MET A 55 11.69 -14.36 0.85
C MET A 55 12.90 -14.25 1.76
N GLY A 56 12.91 -14.92 2.91
CA GLY A 56 14.11 -15.00 3.76
C GLY A 56 15.29 -15.70 3.09
N PHE A 57 15.02 -16.75 2.28
CA PHE A 57 16.03 -17.42 1.48
C PHE A 57 16.54 -16.50 0.34
N LEU A 58 15.64 -15.85 -0.37
CA LEU A 58 15.97 -14.87 -1.40
C LEU A 58 16.85 -13.74 -0.86
N TYR A 59 16.47 -13.19 0.29
CA TYR A 59 17.24 -12.15 0.98
C TYR A 59 18.66 -12.59 1.28
N LYS A 60 18.80 -13.71 1.96
CA LYS A 60 20.12 -14.21 2.34
C LYS A 60 20.99 -14.51 1.12
N SER A 61 20.38 -14.98 0.05
CA SER A 61 21.07 -15.23 -1.22
C SER A 61 21.48 -13.95 -1.91
N ILE A 62 20.66 -12.91 -1.91
CA ILE A 62 20.98 -11.57 -2.44
C ILE A 62 22.09 -10.92 -1.60
N GLU A 63 22.03 -11.05 -0.28
CA GLU A 63 23.06 -10.56 0.62
C GLU A 63 24.45 -11.21 0.33
N ILE A 64 24.46 -12.52 0.11
CA ILE A 64 25.68 -13.29 -0.14
C ILE A 64 26.24 -13.04 -1.56
N LEU A 65 25.36 -13.11 -2.57
CA LEU A 65 25.76 -13.05 -3.97
C LEU A 65 25.92 -11.62 -4.49
N GLY A 66 25.32 -10.65 -3.81
CA GLY A 66 25.24 -9.27 -4.20
C GLY A 66 24.38 -9.02 -5.44
N LEU A 67 23.86 -7.82 -5.56
CA LEU A 67 23.19 -7.31 -6.75
C LEU A 67 24.06 -6.19 -7.37
N ASP A 68 24.10 -6.15 -8.69
CA ASP A 68 24.78 -5.05 -9.38
C ASP A 68 23.90 -3.79 -9.39
N ASN A 69 22.60 -3.97 -9.69
CA ASN A 69 21.66 -2.88 -9.82
C ASN A 69 20.34 -3.17 -9.11
N SER A 70 19.56 -2.12 -8.83
CA SER A 70 18.18 -2.26 -8.45
C SER A 70 17.33 -2.69 -9.65
N PHE A 71 16.36 -3.58 -9.44
CA PHE A 71 15.46 -4.07 -10.49
C PHE A 71 14.05 -4.29 -9.97
N PHE A 72 13.10 -4.41 -10.89
CA PHE A 72 11.71 -4.68 -10.55
C PHE A 72 11.37 -6.16 -10.69
N LEU A 73 10.74 -6.74 -9.67
CA LEU A 73 10.09 -8.04 -9.74
C LEU A 73 8.60 -7.85 -9.99
N VAL A 74 8.06 -8.65 -10.89
CA VAL A 74 6.63 -8.67 -11.19
C VAL A 74 6.00 -9.94 -10.63
N PHE A 75 4.88 -9.76 -9.95
CA PHE A 75 4.09 -10.84 -9.36
C PHE A 75 2.73 -10.90 -10.04
N ASN A 76 2.31 -12.09 -10.45
CA ASN A 76 0.93 -12.36 -10.79
C ASN A 76 0.14 -12.65 -9.52
N MET A 77 -1.03 -12.02 -9.39
CA MET A 77 -2.00 -12.27 -8.34
C MET A 77 -3.26 -12.91 -8.94
N PRO A 78 -3.23 -14.22 -9.28
CA PRO A 78 -4.29 -14.87 -10.06
C PRO A 78 -5.66 -14.78 -9.40
N LYS A 79 -5.72 -14.87 -8.06
CA LYS A 79 -6.97 -14.76 -7.28
C LYS A 79 -7.70 -13.44 -7.54
N TYR A 80 -6.95 -12.38 -7.90
CA TYR A 80 -7.48 -11.03 -8.05
C TYR A 80 -7.35 -10.48 -9.47
N ASP A 81 -6.84 -11.29 -10.40
CA ASP A 81 -6.64 -10.94 -11.81
C ASP A 81 -5.85 -9.63 -12.02
N TYR A 82 -4.78 -9.42 -11.28
CA TYR A 82 -3.87 -8.31 -11.51
C TYR A 82 -2.41 -8.67 -11.21
N LYS A 83 -1.52 -7.79 -11.67
CA LYS A 83 -0.07 -7.90 -11.49
C LYS A 83 0.43 -6.79 -10.59
N PHE A 84 1.43 -7.11 -9.78
CA PHE A 84 2.19 -6.12 -9.03
C PHE A 84 3.66 -6.20 -9.37
N CYS A 85 4.32 -5.04 -9.41
CA CYS A 85 5.77 -5.00 -9.36
C CYS A 85 6.24 -4.45 -8.01
N SER A 86 7.38 -4.94 -7.58
CA SER A 86 8.11 -4.44 -6.43
C SER A 86 9.54 -4.11 -6.83
N LEU A 87 10.08 -3.04 -6.25
CA LEU A 87 11.48 -2.67 -6.44
C LEU A 87 12.35 -3.52 -5.52
N VAL A 88 13.33 -4.21 -6.09
CA VAL A 88 14.37 -4.92 -5.34
C VAL A 88 15.62 -4.07 -5.37
N THR A 89 16.14 -3.70 -4.23
CA THR A 89 17.37 -2.95 -4.07
C THR A 89 18.36 -3.72 -3.22
N ARG A 90 19.65 -3.35 -3.31
CA ARG A 90 20.72 -3.92 -2.47
C ARG A 90 20.47 -3.69 -0.97
N LYS A 91 19.76 -2.61 -0.63
CA LYS A 91 19.52 -2.20 0.75
C LYS A 91 18.20 -2.74 1.35
N ILE A 92 17.19 -3.07 0.50
CA ILE A 92 15.85 -3.45 0.96
C ILE A 92 15.31 -4.60 0.08
N PRO A 93 15.80 -5.82 0.27
CA PRO A 93 15.38 -6.92 -0.59
C PRO A 93 14.05 -7.58 -0.19
N ASN A 94 13.53 -7.37 1.02
CA ASN A 94 12.64 -8.34 1.63
C ASN A 94 11.25 -7.88 2.03
N PHE A 95 11.14 -6.71 2.63
CA PHE A 95 9.91 -6.32 3.32
C PHE A 95 8.75 -6.14 2.36
N LEU A 96 9.00 -5.47 1.25
CA LEU A 96 7.98 -5.07 0.28
C LEU A 96 7.12 -6.19 -0.26
N VAL A 97 7.74 -7.31 -0.62
CA VAL A 97 7.00 -8.42 -1.23
C VAL A 97 6.25 -9.23 -0.19
N GLN A 98 6.84 -9.41 0.98
CA GLN A 98 6.23 -10.17 2.06
C GLN A 98 5.05 -9.42 2.67
N ASP A 99 5.19 -8.11 2.87
CA ASP A 99 4.14 -7.27 3.41
C ASP A 99 3.02 -7.03 2.40
N MET A 100 3.35 -6.77 1.13
CA MET A 100 2.37 -6.75 0.06
C MET A 100 1.55 -8.04 0.02
N TYR A 101 2.20 -9.20 0.07
CA TYR A 101 1.51 -10.47 0.01
C TYR A 101 0.68 -10.72 1.27
N ALA A 102 1.21 -10.40 2.45
CA ALA A 102 0.51 -10.53 3.71
C ALA A 102 -0.72 -9.61 3.78
N SER A 103 -0.57 -8.33 3.41
CA SER A 103 -1.67 -7.36 3.35
C SER A 103 -2.77 -7.79 2.38
N MET A 104 -2.39 -8.41 1.26
CA MET A 104 -3.36 -8.86 0.25
C MET A 104 -4.04 -10.18 0.59
N THR A 105 -3.43 -11.03 1.40
CA THR A 105 -3.91 -12.42 1.59
C THR A 105 -4.50 -12.72 2.95
N SER A 106 -4.11 -12.00 4.01
CA SER A 106 -4.54 -12.35 5.36
C SER A 106 -4.76 -11.18 6.31
N HIS A 107 -3.92 -10.14 6.23
CA HIS A 107 -3.88 -9.10 7.26
C HIS A 107 -5.11 -8.19 7.21
N GLU A 108 -5.54 -7.81 6.00
CA GLU A 108 -6.64 -6.88 5.76
C GLU A 108 -7.88 -7.54 5.13
N GLU A 109 -7.97 -8.87 5.11
CA GLU A 109 -9.10 -9.55 4.46
C GLU A 109 -10.45 -9.10 5.04
N ASP A 110 -10.52 -8.88 6.35
CA ASP A 110 -11.74 -8.41 7.01
C ASP A 110 -12.08 -6.97 6.64
N VAL A 111 -11.07 -6.08 6.59
CA VAL A 111 -11.24 -4.69 6.16
C VAL A 111 -11.73 -4.63 4.72
N ARG A 112 -11.11 -5.40 3.83
CA ARG A 112 -11.47 -5.46 2.40
C ARG A 112 -12.88 -5.95 2.13
N LYS A 113 -13.46 -6.77 2.99
CA LYS A 113 -14.88 -7.18 2.89
C LYS A 113 -15.84 -6.02 3.11
N HIS A 114 -15.43 -5.03 3.92
CA HIS A 114 -16.24 -3.84 4.21
C HIS A 114 -15.90 -2.66 3.30
N PHE A 115 -14.69 -2.65 2.69
CA PHE A 115 -14.31 -1.68 1.67
C PHE A 115 -14.84 -2.15 0.31
N SER A 116 -16.01 -1.65 -0.08
CA SER A 116 -16.79 -2.18 -1.21
C SER A 116 -17.27 -1.10 -2.18
N PRO A 117 -16.34 -0.42 -2.92
CA PRO A 117 -16.71 0.53 -3.96
C PRO A 117 -17.59 -0.12 -5.04
N LYS A 118 -18.56 0.64 -5.56
CA LYS A 118 -19.48 0.21 -6.61
C LYS A 118 -19.05 0.71 -7.98
N LYS A 119 -19.65 0.15 -9.02
CA LYS A 119 -19.44 0.65 -10.40
C LYS A 119 -19.86 2.12 -10.50
N GLY A 120 -18.97 2.93 -11.04
CA GLY A 120 -19.15 4.37 -11.20
C GLY A 120 -18.64 5.22 -10.05
N ASP A 121 -18.29 4.62 -8.90
CA ASP A 121 -17.78 5.36 -7.74
C ASP A 121 -16.46 6.08 -8.05
N ILE A 122 -16.25 7.19 -7.35
CA ILE A 122 -14.96 7.86 -7.23
C ILE A 122 -14.32 7.47 -5.91
N VAL A 123 -13.15 6.85 -6.00
CA VAL A 123 -12.33 6.39 -4.88
C VAL A 123 -11.08 7.23 -4.75
N VAL A 124 -10.75 7.66 -3.55
CA VAL A 124 -9.49 8.33 -3.22
C VAL A 124 -8.70 7.45 -2.27
N ASP A 125 -7.49 7.09 -2.68
CA ASP A 125 -6.54 6.24 -1.92
C ASP A 125 -5.38 7.13 -1.47
N VAL A 126 -5.39 7.54 -0.20
CA VAL A 126 -4.39 8.42 0.41
C VAL A 126 -3.38 7.58 1.16
N GLY A 127 -2.11 7.70 0.77
CA GLY A 127 -1.06 6.75 1.16
C GLY A 127 -1.14 5.49 0.30
N ALA A 128 -1.29 5.67 -1.01
CA ALA A 128 -1.54 4.55 -1.93
C ALA A 128 -0.38 3.56 -2.05
N ALA A 129 0.80 3.90 -1.56
CA ALA A 129 2.02 3.10 -1.62
C ALA A 129 2.25 2.52 -3.03
N PHE A 130 2.06 1.23 -3.22
CA PHE A 130 2.20 0.54 -4.52
C PHE A 130 0.87 0.29 -5.22
N GLY A 131 -0.26 0.78 -4.68
CA GLY A 131 -1.59 0.62 -5.24
C GLY A 131 -2.35 -0.60 -4.76
N LEU A 132 -2.11 -1.05 -3.52
CA LEU A 132 -2.78 -2.23 -2.94
C LEU A 132 -4.30 -2.05 -2.84
N TYR A 133 -4.78 -0.83 -2.67
CA TYR A 133 -6.20 -0.47 -2.73
C TYR A 133 -6.58 0.14 -4.07
N ALA A 134 -5.75 1.02 -4.64
CA ALA A 134 -6.05 1.71 -5.90
C ALA A 134 -6.31 0.75 -7.07
N ILE A 135 -5.49 -0.29 -7.25
CA ILE A 135 -5.61 -1.22 -8.38
C ILE A 135 -6.88 -2.07 -8.31
N PRO A 136 -7.18 -2.79 -7.20
CA PRO A 136 -8.44 -3.49 -7.09
C PRO A 136 -9.65 -2.55 -7.17
N SER A 137 -9.60 -1.37 -6.56
CA SER A 137 -10.67 -0.37 -6.64
C SER A 137 -10.97 0.04 -8.08
N SER A 138 -9.92 0.27 -8.89
CA SER A 138 -10.08 0.62 -10.31
C SER A 138 -10.91 -0.41 -11.09
N LYS A 139 -10.69 -1.70 -10.82
CA LYS A 139 -11.48 -2.78 -11.44
C LYS A 139 -12.91 -2.84 -10.89
N GLN A 140 -13.08 -2.60 -9.59
CA GLN A 140 -14.40 -2.60 -8.95
C GLN A 140 -15.29 -1.47 -9.48
N VAL A 141 -14.75 -0.23 -9.54
CA VAL A 141 -15.51 0.92 -10.01
C VAL A 141 -15.75 0.91 -11.54
N GLY A 142 -14.94 0.17 -12.29
CA GLY A 142 -15.08 0.01 -13.73
C GLY A 142 -14.75 1.29 -14.52
N GLN A 143 -15.03 1.28 -15.81
CA GLN A 143 -14.63 2.36 -16.75
C GLN A 143 -15.30 3.71 -16.47
N ASN A 144 -16.49 3.71 -15.87
CA ASN A 144 -17.22 4.94 -15.52
C ASN A 144 -16.81 5.51 -14.16
N GLY A 145 -16.15 4.72 -13.31
CA GLY A 145 -15.60 5.16 -12.04
C GLY A 145 -14.17 5.67 -12.18
N LYS A 146 -13.67 6.33 -11.14
CA LYS A 146 -12.31 6.88 -11.11
C LYS A 146 -11.62 6.53 -9.79
N VAL A 147 -10.31 6.42 -9.84
CA VAL A 147 -9.47 6.26 -8.64
C VAL A 147 -8.39 7.34 -8.65
N PHE A 148 -8.26 8.07 -7.55
CA PHE A 148 -7.17 8.99 -7.29
C PHE A 148 -6.26 8.34 -6.26
N ALA A 149 -5.07 7.93 -6.70
CA ALA A 149 -4.07 7.28 -5.87
C ALA A 149 -2.98 8.30 -5.52
N ILE A 150 -2.95 8.73 -4.26
CA ILE A 150 -2.07 9.79 -3.78
C ILE A 150 -0.98 9.15 -2.92
N GLU A 151 0.27 9.32 -3.33
CA GLU A 151 1.43 8.76 -2.67
C GLU A 151 2.51 9.83 -2.50
N ALA A 152 2.91 10.05 -1.27
CA ALA A 152 3.84 11.10 -0.91
C ALA A 152 5.30 10.72 -1.23
N HIS A 153 5.68 9.45 -0.97
CA HIS A 153 7.04 8.99 -1.17
C HIS A 153 7.39 8.85 -2.66
N PRO A 154 8.38 9.58 -3.20
CA PRO A 154 8.65 9.58 -4.65
C PRO A 154 8.95 8.20 -5.22
N ASP A 155 9.67 7.35 -4.48
CA ASP A 155 10.04 6.02 -4.96
C ASP A 155 8.83 5.08 -4.99
N ASN A 156 7.94 5.16 -3.98
CA ASN A 156 6.66 4.42 -3.95
C ASN A 156 5.76 4.89 -5.09
N TYR A 157 5.68 6.20 -5.31
CA TYR A 157 4.92 6.78 -6.41
C TYR A 157 5.38 6.25 -7.79
N GLU A 158 6.69 6.08 -8.00
CA GLU A 158 7.19 5.48 -9.24
C GLU A 158 6.76 4.00 -9.38
N VAL A 159 6.75 3.24 -8.28
CA VAL A 159 6.24 1.86 -8.27
C VAL A 159 4.74 1.83 -8.53
N LEU A 160 3.97 2.73 -7.89
CA LEU A 160 2.53 2.89 -8.10
C LEU A 160 2.20 3.12 -9.58
N LYS A 161 2.85 4.08 -10.23
CA LYS A 161 2.66 4.35 -11.67
C LYS A 161 2.96 3.12 -12.54
N ARG A 162 4.02 2.38 -12.20
CA ARG A 162 4.34 1.14 -12.92
C ARG A 162 3.27 0.09 -12.74
N ASN A 163 2.73 -0.07 -11.53
CA ASN A 163 1.67 -1.00 -11.23
C ASN A 163 0.37 -0.67 -11.97
N VAL A 164 0.00 0.59 -12.02
CA VAL A 164 -1.15 1.08 -12.80
C VAL A 164 -0.96 0.77 -14.28
N LYS A 165 0.21 1.09 -14.85
CA LYS A 165 0.56 0.80 -16.25
C LYS A 165 0.59 -0.72 -16.54
N LEU A 166 1.15 -1.51 -15.64
CA LEU A 166 1.26 -2.96 -15.77
C LEU A 166 -0.11 -3.66 -15.89
N ASN A 167 -1.12 -3.07 -15.28
CA ASN A 167 -2.51 -3.56 -15.30
C ASN A 167 -3.37 -2.87 -16.36
N ASN A 168 -2.80 -2.03 -17.23
CA ASN A 168 -3.50 -1.26 -18.28
C ASN A 168 -4.69 -0.45 -17.76
N LEU A 169 -4.57 0.12 -16.54
CA LEU A 169 -5.65 0.88 -15.92
C LEU A 169 -5.66 2.32 -16.46
N THR A 170 -6.79 2.72 -17.04
CA THR A 170 -6.99 4.06 -17.63
C THR A 170 -7.80 4.99 -16.74
N ASN A 171 -8.43 4.46 -15.71
CA ASN A 171 -9.27 5.19 -14.75
C ASN A 171 -8.59 5.46 -13.40
N VAL A 172 -7.26 5.30 -13.33
CA VAL A 172 -6.44 5.63 -12.14
C VAL A 172 -5.57 6.85 -12.43
N THR A 173 -5.70 7.87 -11.60
CA THR A 173 -4.83 9.05 -11.59
C THR A 173 -3.86 8.94 -10.41
N CYS A 174 -2.57 8.84 -10.70
CA CYS A 174 -1.53 8.81 -9.67
C CYS A 174 -1.03 10.24 -9.40
N LEU A 175 -0.95 10.63 -8.12
CA LEU A 175 -0.55 11.96 -7.68
C LEU A 175 0.56 11.85 -6.64
N ASN A 176 1.66 12.62 -6.83
CA ASN A 176 2.76 12.64 -5.87
C ASN A 176 2.66 13.85 -4.95
N TYR A 177 1.88 13.68 -3.88
CA TYR A 177 1.66 14.66 -2.82
C TYR A 177 1.60 13.98 -1.47
N ALA A 178 1.99 14.68 -0.43
CA ALA A 178 1.50 14.41 0.91
C ALA A 178 0.15 15.10 1.08
N VAL A 179 -0.84 14.40 1.64
CA VAL A 179 -2.11 15.03 2.03
C VAL A 179 -1.98 15.53 3.47
N TYR A 180 -2.28 16.80 3.67
CA TYR A 180 -2.10 17.45 4.96
C TYR A 180 -3.21 18.47 5.23
N SER A 181 -3.26 19.05 6.45
CA SER A 181 -4.27 20.06 6.82
C SER A 181 -4.10 21.40 6.11
N THR A 182 -2.93 21.69 5.57
CA THR A 182 -2.61 22.95 4.88
C THR A 182 -1.63 22.72 3.75
N LYS A 183 -1.63 23.63 2.77
CA LYS A 183 -0.64 23.63 1.70
C LYS A 183 0.74 24.04 2.25
N THR A 184 1.69 23.13 2.18
CA THR A 184 3.02 23.31 2.75
C THR A 184 4.04 22.34 2.12
N LYS A 185 5.19 22.20 2.75
CA LYS A 185 6.14 21.12 2.50
C LYS A 185 6.34 20.33 3.77
N VAL A 186 6.36 19.02 3.65
CA VAL A 186 6.60 18.10 4.77
C VAL A 186 7.84 17.26 4.52
N LYS A 187 8.48 16.83 5.59
CA LYS A 187 9.62 15.92 5.52
C LYS A 187 9.14 14.50 5.73
N ILE A 188 9.42 13.63 4.78
CA ILE A 188 9.18 12.19 4.87
C ILE A 188 10.51 11.50 5.15
N TYR A 189 10.55 10.74 6.22
CA TYR A 189 11.74 9.99 6.61
C TYR A 189 11.74 8.63 5.91
N THR A 190 12.79 8.36 5.14
CA THR A 190 12.95 7.11 4.42
C THR A 190 13.78 6.13 5.25
N ASN A 191 13.27 5.65 6.35
CA ASN A 191 13.92 4.54 7.04
C ASN A 191 13.46 3.23 6.42
N TYR A 192 14.36 2.59 5.73
CA TYR A 192 14.48 1.20 5.24
C TYR A 192 13.26 0.27 5.11
N THR A 193 12.08 0.68 5.54
CA THR A 193 10.81 -0.01 5.30
C THR A 193 9.89 0.93 4.55
N ILE A 194 9.68 0.64 3.29
CA ILE A 194 8.82 1.42 2.38
C ILE A 194 7.35 1.40 2.86
N MET A 195 7.03 0.66 3.91
CA MET A 195 5.67 0.51 4.44
C MET A 195 5.49 0.93 5.90
N SER A 196 6.51 1.32 6.63
CA SER A 196 6.35 1.85 7.98
C SER A 196 7.31 3.01 8.22
N GLU A 197 6.79 4.21 8.19
CA GLU A 197 7.53 5.43 8.54
C GLU A 197 7.57 5.66 10.05
N ARG A 198 7.64 4.61 10.86
CA ARG A 198 7.86 4.79 12.29
C ARG A 198 9.24 5.37 12.52
N VAL A 199 9.26 6.60 13.01
CA VAL A 199 10.45 7.27 13.53
C VAL A 199 11.03 6.41 14.67
N ILE A 200 11.99 5.56 14.34
CA ILE A 200 12.86 4.97 15.34
C ILE A 200 14.03 5.95 15.48
N SER A 201 14.05 6.64 16.61
CA SER A 201 15.12 7.54 17.00
C SER A 201 16.49 6.88 16.91
N GLY A 202 17.39 7.43 16.08
CA GLY A 202 18.77 6.99 16.13
C GLY A 202 19.71 7.47 15.03
N GLU A 203 19.26 7.69 13.82
CA GLU A 203 20.10 8.24 12.75
C GLU A 203 19.31 9.20 11.88
N GLU A 204 19.78 10.44 11.75
CA GLU A 204 19.27 11.48 10.83
C GLU A 204 19.54 11.10 9.36
N GLU A 205 19.06 9.95 8.89
CA GLU A 205 19.26 9.54 7.52
C GLU A 205 18.10 9.97 6.62
N LYS A 206 18.34 11.07 5.91
CA LYS A 206 17.72 11.43 4.62
C LYS A 206 16.20 11.59 4.61
N ALA A 207 15.73 12.59 5.34
CA ALA A 207 14.40 13.13 5.10
C ALA A 207 14.31 13.68 3.65
N LYS A 208 13.31 13.27 2.91
CA LYS A 208 12.94 13.89 1.61
C LYS A 208 11.86 14.93 1.86
N GLU A 209 12.08 16.16 1.40
CA GLU A 209 11.05 17.17 1.41
C GLU A 209 10.09 16.95 0.24
N VAL A 210 8.79 16.88 0.52
CA VAL A 210 7.74 16.69 -0.48
C VAL A 210 6.67 17.77 -0.35
N ASN A 211 6.00 18.07 -1.46
CA ASN A 211 4.89 19.00 -1.47
C ASN A 211 3.69 18.38 -0.74
N ALA A 212 3.06 19.16 0.12
CA ALA A 212 1.84 18.81 0.81
C ALA A 212 0.73 19.80 0.45
N ASP A 213 -0.49 19.29 0.31
CA ASP A 213 -1.68 20.13 0.09
C ASP A 213 -2.89 19.46 0.79
N THR A 214 -3.98 20.20 0.91
CA THR A 214 -5.23 19.66 1.44
C THR A 214 -5.86 18.70 0.42
N LEU A 215 -6.59 17.70 0.90
CA LEU A 215 -7.29 16.78 0.02
C LEU A 215 -8.31 17.52 -0.84
N ASP A 216 -9.00 18.49 -0.25
CA ASP A 216 -9.95 19.36 -0.95
C ASP A 216 -9.28 20.06 -2.15
N ASN A 217 -8.14 20.72 -1.97
CA ASN A 217 -7.41 21.40 -3.04
C ASN A 217 -6.90 20.43 -4.11
N ILE A 218 -6.36 19.27 -3.68
CA ILE A 218 -5.84 18.26 -4.62
C ILE A 218 -6.97 17.78 -5.54
N LEU A 219 -8.15 17.50 -5.02
CA LEU A 219 -9.28 17.03 -5.82
C LEU A 219 -9.87 18.15 -6.70
N GLU A 220 -9.98 19.37 -6.18
CA GLU A 220 -10.42 20.52 -6.97
C GLU A 220 -9.50 20.77 -8.18
N GLN A 221 -8.18 20.74 -8.00
CA GLN A 221 -7.21 20.82 -9.10
C GLN A 221 -7.38 19.71 -10.14
N ASN A 222 -7.91 18.56 -9.74
CA ASN A 222 -8.25 17.43 -10.62
C ASN A 222 -9.70 17.46 -11.11
N LYS A 223 -10.43 18.57 -10.90
CA LYS A 223 -11.82 18.80 -11.35
C LYS A 223 -12.81 17.79 -10.73
N ILE A 224 -12.60 17.42 -9.50
CA ILE A 224 -13.50 16.59 -8.70
C ILE A 224 -14.09 17.45 -7.60
N SER A 225 -15.42 17.53 -7.56
CA SER A 225 -16.11 18.19 -6.46
C SER A 225 -16.29 17.24 -5.27
N ALA A 226 -16.49 17.81 -4.09
CA ALA A 226 -16.65 17.07 -2.86
C ALA A 226 -17.76 16.01 -2.95
N GLU A 227 -18.91 16.37 -3.52
CA GLU A 227 -20.11 15.52 -3.62
C GLU A 227 -19.92 14.30 -4.52
N GLN A 228 -18.89 14.29 -5.35
CA GLN A 228 -18.60 13.19 -6.27
C GLN A 228 -17.82 12.06 -5.61
N VAL A 229 -17.20 12.31 -4.43
CA VAL A 229 -16.36 11.31 -3.75
C VAL A 229 -17.23 10.32 -3.01
N ASN A 230 -17.04 9.03 -3.27
CA ASN A 230 -17.81 7.95 -2.64
C ASN A 230 -16.98 7.18 -1.60
N TRP A 231 -15.67 7.08 -1.79
CA TRP A 231 -14.78 6.39 -0.88
C TRP A 231 -13.45 7.12 -0.70
N ILE A 232 -13.00 7.17 0.54
CA ILE A 232 -11.63 7.57 0.88
C ILE A 232 -10.99 6.43 1.69
N LYS A 233 -9.82 5.93 1.25
CA LYS A 233 -8.91 5.12 2.07
C LYS A 233 -7.81 6.05 2.58
N ILE A 234 -7.49 5.98 3.84
CA ILE A 234 -6.41 6.75 4.49
C ILE A 234 -5.51 5.77 5.21
N ASP A 235 -4.22 5.83 4.86
CA ASP A 235 -3.17 5.02 5.46
C ASP A 235 -1.84 5.76 5.27
N VAL A 236 -1.51 6.63 6.23
CA VAL A 236 -0.42 7.62 6.10
C VAL A 236 0.52 7.64 7.30
N GLU A 237 0.55 6.51 8.04
CA GLU A 237 1.55 6.23 9.07
C GLU A 237 1.65 7.31 10.17
N GLY A 238 0.49 7.81 10.61
CA GLY A 238 0.38 8.71 11.78
C GLY A 238 -0.08 10.14 11.46
N ALA A 239 -0.33 10.48 10.19
CA ALA A 239 -0.85 11.80 9.80
C ALA A 239 -2.36 11.79 9.47
N GLU A 240 -3.10 10.75 9.90
CA GLU A 240 -4.51 10.54 9.55
C GLU A 240 -5.40 11.73 9.95
N LEU A 241 -5.17 12.28 11.13
CA LEU A 241 -5.90 13.46 11.60
C LEU A 241 -5.67 14.68 10.71
N GLU A 242 -4.44 14.88 10.25
CA GLU A 242 -4.10 16.01 9.37
C GLU A 242 -4.72 15.84 7.97
N VAL A 243 -4.77 14.59 7.46
CA VAL A 243 -5.49 14.27 6.22
C VAL A 243 -6.97 14.63 6.34
N LEU A 244 -7.63 14.21 7.42
CA LEU A 244 -9.06 14.47 7.64
C LEU A 244 -9.33 15.98 7.82
N LYS A 245 -8.47 16.73 8.50
CA LYS A 245 -8.57 18.19 8.58
C LYS A 245 -8.45 18.85 7.21
N GLY A 246 -7.61 18.31 6.32
CA GLY A 246 -7.46 18.78 4.94
C GLY A 246 -8.59 18.34 3.98
N ALA A 247 -9.56 17.59 4.47
CA ALA A 247 -10.72 17.11 3.71
C ALA A 247 -12.04 17.76 4.16
N HIS A 248 -11.97 18.95 4.78
CA HIS A 248 -13.12 19.63 5.39
C HIS A 248 -14.33 19.75 4.44
N ASN A 249 -14.11 20.20 3.21
CA ASN A 249 -15.17 20.38 2.23
C ASN A 249 -15.80 19.04 1.81
N ILE A 250 -14.97 18.02 1.62
CA ILE A 250 -15.43 16.66 1.28
C ILE A 250 -16.27 16.09 2.43
N LEU A 251 -15.76 16.17 3.68
CA LEU A 251 -16.46 15.64 4.84
C LEU A 251 -17.79 16.35 5.12
N SER A 252 -17.89 17.63 4.77
CA SER A 252 -19.10 18.43 4.99
C SER A 252 -20.17 18.22 3.91
N ASN A 253 -19.78 18.00 2.65
CA ASN A 253 -20.70 18.09 1.52
C ASN A 253 -20.97 16.75 0.81
N SER A 254 -20.12 15.73 1.00
CA SER A 254 -20.38 14.40 0.44
C SER A 254 -21.47 13.68 1.22
N LYS A 255 -22.55 13.28 0.53
CA LYS A 255 -23.73 12.65 1.16
C LYS A 255 -23.65 11.13 1.24
N ASP A 256 -23.03 10.48 0.27
CA ASP A 256 -22.89 9.01 0.24
C ASP A 256 -21.41 8.64 0.19
N ILE A 257 -20.69 9.03 1.23
CA ILE A 257 -19.27 8.75 1.37
C ILE A 257 -19.00 7.76 2.48
N ALA A 258 -18.04 6.87 2.24
CA ALA A 258 -17.44 6.03 3.26
C ALA A 258 -15.94 6.28 3.36
N ILE A 259 -15.41 6.23 4.56
CA ILE A 259 -14.00 6.42 4.86
C ILE A 259 -13.46 5.16 5.50
N SER A 260 -12.40 4.61 4.94
CA SER A 260 -11.60 3.56 5.57
C SER A 260 -10.29 4.18 6.03
N VAL A 261 -10.04 4.17 7.32
CA VAL A 261 -8.81 4.76 7.89
C VAL A 261 -8.06 3.74 8.74
N GLU A 262 -6.78 3.60 8.49
CA GLU A 262 -5.83 2.94 9.39
C GLU A 262 -5.24 3.99 10.30
N ILE A 263 -5.54 3.87 11.59
CA ILE A 263 -5.12 4.85 12.61
C ILE A 263 -3.89 4.30 13.31
N HIS A 264 -2.75 4.97 13.13
CA HIS A 264 -1.49 4.55 13.70
C HIS A 264 -1.25 5.17 15.07
N GLY A 265 -1.03 4.28 16.05
CA GLY A 265 -0.76 4.65 17.44
C GLY A 265 -2.00 5.03 18.24
N LYS A 266 -2.03 4.60 19.49
CA LYS A 266 -3.18 4.77 20.40
C LYS A 266 -3.59 6.23 20.60
N ASN A 267 -2.65 7.15 20.57
CA ASN A 267 -2.93 8.58 20.83
C ASN A 267 -3.66 9.26 19.67
N ASN A 268 -3.63 8.69 18.46
CA ASN A 268 -4.33 9.23 17.29
C ASN A 268 -5.79 8.77 17.21
N TYR A 269 -6.15 7.71 17.94
CA TYR A 269 -7.47 7.09 17.82
C TYR A 269 -8.59 8.07 18.17
N GLU A 270 -8.63 8.59 19.41
CA GLU A 270 -9.69 9.48 19.86
C GLU A 270 -9.81 10.75 19.00
N PRO A 271 -8.73 11.48 18.67
CA PRO A 271 -8.83 12.66 17.82
C PRO A 271 -9.41 12.38 16.42
N VAL A 272 -9.09 11.23 15.83
CA VAL A 272 -9.63 10.83 14.51
C VAL A 272 -11.12 10.51 14.64
N ILE A 273 -11.52 9.76 15.67
CA ILE A 273 -12.92 9.39 15.89
C ILE A 273 -13.77 10.61 16.21
N ASP A 274 -13.29 11.51 17.05
CA ASP A 274 -13.98 12.76 17.40
C ASP A 274 -14.23 13.62 16.16
N LEU A 275 -13.24 13.72 15.27
CA LEU A 275 -13.39 14.47 14.03
C LEU A 275 -14.40 13.81 13.09
N LEU A 276 -14.39 12.48 12.93
CA LEU A 276 -15.40 11.77 12.14
C LEU A 276 -16.80 11.95 12.71
N ASN A 277 -16.97 11.89 14.03
CA ASN A 277 -18.24 12.13 14.71
C ASN A 277 -18.74 13.58 14.50
N LEU A 278 -17.84 14.57 14.54
CA LEU A 278 -18.17 15.98 14.28
C LEU A 278 -18.82 16.17 12.90
N TYR A 279 -18.41 15.38 11.89
CA TYR A 279 -18.98 15.37 10.54
C TYR A 279 -20.09 14.35 10.35
N ASN A 280 -20.72 13.84 11.42
CA ASN A 280 -21.82 12.87 11.39
C ASN A 280 -21.49 11.53 10.72
N PHE A 281 -20.23 11.11 10.75
CA PHE A 281 -19.88 9.75 10.34
C PHE A 281 -20.16 8.76 11.46
N LYS A 282 -20.73 7.60 11.12
CA LYS A 282 -20.85 6.46 12.04
C LYS A 282 -19.89 5.36 11.67
N ILE A 283 -19.24 4.81 12.68
CA ILE A 283 -18.38 3.62 12.52
C ILE A 283 -19.28 2.42 12.21
N ILE A 284 -19.00 1.78 11.06
CA ILE A 284 -19.68 0.58 10.59
C ILE A 284 -18.81 -0.69 10.70
N PHE A 285 -17.50 -0.49 10.84
CA PHE A 285 -16.53 -1.54 11.09
C PHE A 285 -15.34 -1.00 11.87
N GLN A 286 -14.85 -1.80 12.81
CA GLN A 286 -13.64 -1.50 13.58
C GLN A 286 -12.86 -2.77 13.89
N LYS A 287 -11.54 -2.69 13.80
CA LYS A 287 -10.61 -3.73 14.20
C LYS A 287 -9.42 -3.09 14.90
N ASN A 288 -9.13 -3.51 16.12
CA ASN A 288 -7.98 -3.05 16.87
C ASN A 288 -6.88 -4.12 16.81
N TYR A 289 -5.64 -3.69 16.72
CA TYR A 289 -4.48 -4.56 16.68
C TYR A 289 -3.70 -4.51 18.00
N ASP A 290 -3.08 -5.62 18.36
CA ASP A 290 -2.34 -5.76 19.65
C ASP A 290 -1.17 -4.78 19.75
N TRP A 291 -0.64 -4.30 18.60
CA TRP A 291 0.47 -3.34 18.56
C TRP A 291 0.02 -1.87 18.67
N GLY A 292 -1.28 -1.61 18.78
CA GLY A 292 -1.83 -0.30 19.11
C GLY A 292 -2.43 0.49 17.95
N ASP A 293 -2.43 -0.05 16.74
CA ASP A 293 -3.09 0.54 15.58
C ASP A 293 -4.55 0.08 15.50
N SER A 294 -5.37 0.78 14.73
CA SER A 294 -6.78 0.47 14.54
C SER A 294 -7.19 0.68 13.10
N GLN A 295 -8.00 -0.23 12.57
CA GLN A 295 -8.69 -0.05 11.28
C GLN A 295 -10.15 0.32 11.54
N VAL A 296 -10.60 1.40 10.94
CA VAL A 296 -11.97 1.90 11.08
C VAL A 296 -12.57 2.14 9.69
N ILE A 297 -13.82 1.70 9.50
CA ILE A 297 -14.62 2.15 8.37
C ILE A 297 -15.82 2.91 8.92
N ALA A 298 -15.97 4.15 8.49
CA ALA A 298 -17.06 5.01 8.87
C ALA A 298 -17.85 5.46 7.63
N ARG A 299 -19.13 5.67 7.77
CA ARG A 299 -20.00 6.15 6.70
C ARG A 299 -20.80 7.36 7.16
N HIS A 300 -20.92 8.35 6.29
CA HIS A 300 -21.80 9.48 6.53
C HIS A 300 -23.25 9.01 6.57
N LEU A 301 -23.99 9.44 7.59
CA LEU A 301 -25.41 9.14 7.69
C LEU A 301 -26.19 10.37 7.18
N ILE A 302 -26.99 10.13 6.19
CA ILE A 302 -27.97 11.09 5.67
C ILE A 302 -29.05 11.31 6.72
#